data_f2d29ec994f14993975af2d64d1c58f0
#
_entry.id   f2d29ec994f14993975af2d64d1c58f0
#
_cell.length_a   1.000
_cell.length_b   1.000
_cell.length_c   1.000
_cell.angle_alpha   90.00
_cell.angle_beta   90.00
_cell.angle_gamma   90.00
#
_symmetry.space_group_name_H-M   'P 1'
#
loop_
_entity.id
_entity.type
_entity.pdbx_description
1 polymer ?
#
loop_
_entity_poly.entity_id
_entity_poly.type
_entity_poly.pdbx_seq_one_letter_code
_entity_poly.pdbx_strand_id
1 'polypeptide(L)'
;MSDRMHCIPFRNLLNWVLGEWEESGSVFGCKKLYKAGDGELRPAPFMGRFLETPIGPAAGPNTQLAQNIVASYVCGGRMFELKTVQIIDGEDLHVSKPCILAEDEGYNCEWSTELTVQQAFEEYIKAWFLLHLLAKELSLGRQDGFVFNMSVGYDLAGIKSEKIDRFIEGLKDASQTEIWKECREALLEALPRCKHMTEADVEAISANVCSSITLSTMHGCPAGEIEGIASYLMEAKGLNLYLKCNPTLLGYEYARKALDDLGFTDISFGREQFESDLQYADAVPMIGRLREKAAALGLSFGVKLTNTFPVQVLRGELPDEAMYMS
;
A
#
# COMPACT_ATOMS: atom_id res chain seq x y z
N MET A 1 -19.41 -19.90 1.04
CA MET A 1 -19.25 -18.75 1.95
C MET A 1 -17.86 -18.21 1.68
N SER A 2 -17.73 -16.93 1.35
CA SER A 2 -16.41 -16.31 1.18
C SER A 2 -15.78 -16.14 2.56
N ASP A 3 -14.51 -16.48 2.69
CA ASP A 3 -13.72 -16.15 3.89
C ASP A 3 -13.60 -14.64 3.97
N ARG A 4 -14.02 -14.05 5.10
CA ARG A 4 -13.89 -12.62 5.34
C ARG A 4 -12.59 -12.34 6.08
N MET A 5 -11.93 -11.26 5.73
CA MET A 5 -10.84 -10.75 6.56
C MET A 5 -11.39 -10.24 7.89
N HIS A 6 -10.72 -10.60 8.97
CA HIS A 6 -11.07 -10.16 10.32
C HIS A 6 -9.93 -9.34 10.91
N CYS A 7 -10.26 -8.10 11.30
CA CYS A 7 -9.33 -7.23 12.01
C CYS A 7 -9.10 -7.76 13.43
N ILE A 8 -7.84 -7.85 13.84
CA ILE A 8 -7.47 -8.21 15.21
C ILE A 8 -7.51 -6.92 16.06
N PRO A 9 -8.19 -6.90 17.22
CA PRO A 9 -8.13 -5.76 18.14
C PRO A 9 -6.67 -5.43 18.51
N PHE A 10 -6.33 -4.15 18.60
CA PHE A 10 -4.94 -3.73 18.80
C PHE A 10 -4.29 -4.35 20.05
N ARG A 11 -5.02 -4.37 21.18
CA ARG A 11 -4.52 -4.98 22.43
C ARG A 11 -4.18 -6.46 22.26
N ASN A 12 -4.97 -7.20 21.49
CA ASN A 12 -4.71 -8.61 21.24
C ASN A 12 -3.47 -8.79 20.35
N LEU A 13 -3.34 -7.96 19.30
CA LEU A 13 -2.20 -7.99 18.41
C LEU A 13 -0.89 -7.60 19.13
N LEU A 14 -0.95 -6.54 19.95
CA LEU A 14 0.15 -6.11 20.81
C LEU A 14 0.58 -7.20 21.79
N ASN A 15 -0.40 -7.83 22.46
CA ASN A 15 -0.14 -8.93 23.40
C ASN A 15 0.45 -10.16 22.70
N TRP A 16 -0.01 -10.46 21.48
CA TRP A 16 0.57 -11.54 20.69
C TRP A 16 2.03 -11.25 20.35
N VAL A 17 2.34 -10.09 19.82
CA VAL A 17 3.71 -9.71 19.45
C VAL A 17 4.65 -9.73 20.66
N LEU A 18 4.27 -9.10 21.77
CA LEU A 18 5.10 -9.07 22.98
C LEU A 18 5.22 -10.44 23.65
N GLY A 19 4.11 -11.20 23.74
CA GLY A 19 4.12 -12.54 24.35
C GLY A 19 4.99 -13.52 23.57
N GLU A 20 4.84 -13.56 22.25
CA GLU A 20 5.65 -14.43 21.42
C GLU A 20 7.14 -14.05 21.48
N TRP A 21 7.43 -12.74 21.52
CA TRP A 21 8.80 -12.27 21.67
C TRP A 21 9.41 -12.70 23.03
N GLU A 22 8.67 -12.55 24.13
CA GLU A 22 9.10 -12.95 25.46
C GLU A 22 9.33 -14.46 25.58
N GLU A 23 8.46 -15.27 24.96
CA GLU A 23 8.49 -16.72 25.06
C GLU A 23 9.51 -17.37 24.13
N SER A 24 9.65 -16.90 22.92
CA SER A 24 10.38 -17.59 21.85
C SER A 24 11.37 -16.74 21.08
N GLY A 25 11.41 -15.42 21.31
CA GLY A 25 12.24 -14.49 20.55
C GLY A 25 11.83 -14.41 19.07
N SER A 26 10.55 -14.62 18.78
CA SER A 26 9.99 -14.54 17.44
C SER A 26 8.84 -13.53 17.34
N VAL A 27 8.50 -13.10 16.13
CA VAL A 27 7.33 -12.30 15.81
C VAL A 27 6.61 -12.99 14.66
N PHE A 28 5.38 -13.45 14.89
CA PHE A 28 4.58 -14.23 13.93
C PHE A 28 5.32 -15.44 13.37
N GLY A 29 6.01 -16.18 14.25
CA GLY A 29 6.82 -17.35 13.90
C GLY A 29 8.19 -17.04 13.27
N CYS A 30 8.47 -15.79 12.92
CA CYS A 30 9.75 -15.37 12.37
C CYS A 30 10.76 -15.19 13.51
N LYS A 31 11.80 -16.03 13.54
CA LYS A 31 12.89 -15.97 14.54
C LYS A 31 14.08 -15.14 14.05
N LYS A 32 14.30 -15.09 12.73
CA LYS A 32 15.40 -14.34 12.14
C LYS A 32 14.87 -12.99 11.65
N LEU A 33 14.77 -12.03 12.57
CA LEU A 33 14.31 -10.70 12.25
C LEU A 33 15.41 -9.90 11.53
N TYR A 34 15.04 -9.14 10.51
CA TYR A 34 15.95 -8.23 9.81
C TYR A 34 16.24 -7.00 10.70
N LYS A 35 17.52 -6.70 10.89
CA LYS A 35 17.97 -5.46 11.55
C LYS A 35 18.58 -4.53 10.52
N ALA A 36 18.10 -3.28 10.48
CA ALA A 36 18.68 -2.29 9.60
C ALA A 36 20.14 -2.01 9.99
N GLY A 37 21.01 -1.90 8.99
CA GLY A 37 22.46 -1.73 9.17
C GLY A 37 23.27 -3.03 9.17
N ASP A 38 22.63 -4.19 9.35
CA ASP A 38 23.32 -5.49 9.35
C ASP A 38 23.42 -6.10 7.93
N GLY A 39 22.80 -5.49 6.93
CA GLY A 39 22.63 -6.03 5.60
C GLY A 39 23.33 -5.24 4.49
N GLU A 40 23.36 -5.83 3.31
CA GLU A 40 23.88 -5.22 2.08
C GLU A 40 22.92 -4.18 1.46
N LEU A 41 21.68 -4.12 1.92
CA LEU A 41 20.67 -3.19 1.40
C LEU A 41 21.00 -1.76 1.81
N ARG A 42 21.11 -0.90 0.80
CA ARG A 42 21.44 0.50 1.00
C ARG A 42 20.20 1.32 1.28
N PRO A 43 20.31 2.30 2.19
CA PRO A 43 19.26 3.28 2.38
C PRO A 43 18.91 4.02 1.10
N ALA A 44 17.63 4.34 0.92
CA ALA A 44 17.14 5.03 -0.25
C ALA A 44 16.25 6.23 0.11
N PRO A 45 16.34 7.33 -0.65
CA PRO A 45 15.38 8.43 -0.50
C PRO A 45 14.02 8.02 -1.06
N PHE A 46 12.96 8.45 -0.39
CA PHE A 46 11.58 8.25 -0.82
C PHE A 46 10.73 9.46 -0.44
N MET A 47 10.26 10.23 -1.43
CA MET A 47 9.36 11.38 -1.23
C MET A 47 9.77 12.30 -0.07
N GLY A 48 11.05 12.71 -0.05
CA GLY A 48 11.62 13.57 0.99
C GLY A 48 11.89 12.89 2.33
N ARG A 49 11.64 11.59 2.44
CA ARG A 49 11.97 10.75 3.60
C ARG A 49 13.13 9.80 3.29
N PHE A 50 13.54 9.07 4.30
CA PHE A 50 14.62 8.11 4.23
C PHE A 50 14.10 6.70 4.55
N LEU A 51 14.40 5.76 3.68
CA LEU A 51 14.12 4.33 3.90
C LEU A 51 15.41 3.61 4.24
N GLU A 52 15.40 2.81 5.28
CA GLU A 52 16.55 1.97 5.63
C GLU A 52 16.80 0.86 4.60
N THR A 53 15.75 0.42 3.92
CA THR A 53 15.83 -0.50 2.78
C THR A 53 14.90 -0.05 1.66
N PRO A 54 15.26 -0.25 0.37
CA PRO A 54 14.42 0.17 -0.76
C PRO A 54 13.36 -0.86 -1.13
N ILE A 55 12.90 -1.67 -0.19
CA ILE A 55 11.93 -2.75 -0.44
C ILE A 55 10.72 -2.66 0.50
N GLY A 56 9.63 -3.24 0.04
CA GLY A 56 8.39 -3.38 0.81
C GLY A 56 7.26 -3.92 -0.06
N PRO A 57 6.11 -4.25 0.54
CA PRO A 57 4.97 -4.78 -0.18
C PRO A 57 4.28 -3.69 -1.00
N ALA A 58 3.88 -4.03 -2.22
CA ALA A 58 2.98 -3.23 -3.03
C ALA A 58 1.55 -3.28 -2.46
N ALA A 59 0.74 -2.28 -2.82
CA ALA A 59 -0.67 -2.23 -2.46
C ALA A 59 -1.42 -3.47 -2.97
N GLY A 60 -2.02 -4.21 -2.06
CA GLY A 60 -2.76 -5.42 -2.34
C GLY A 60 -3.61 -5.85 -1.14
N PRO A 61 -4.44 -6.89 -1.24
CA PRO A 61 -5.22 -7.39 -0.10
C PRO A 61 -4.35 -7.71 1.12
N ASN A 62 -3.13 -8.16 0.89
CA ASN A 62 -2.14 -8.47 1.93
C ASN A 62 -1.66 -7.24 2.72
N THR A 63 -1.75 -6.03 2.18
CA THR A 63 -1.37 -4.80 2.90
C THR A 63 -2.54 -4.10 3.59
N GLN A 64 -3.70 -4.75 3.69
CA GLN A 64 -4.85 -4.23 4.44
C GLN A 64 -4.76 -4.51 5.94
N LEU A 65 -4.10 -5.60 6.36
CA LEU A 65 -4.08 -6.06 7.74
C LEU A 65 -2.78 -5.68 8.46
N ALA A 66 -2.91 -5.19 9.68
CA ALA A 66 -1.78 -4.75 10.50
C ALA A 66 -0.73 -5.86 10.70
N GLN A 67 -1.15 -7.10 10.97
CA GLN A 67 -0.23 -8.24 11.14
C GLN A 67 0.61 -8.53 9.89
N ASN A 68 0.05 -8.34 8.69
CA ASN A 68 0.79 -8.56 7.44
C ASN A 68 1.84 -7.47 7.22
N ILE A 69 1.51 -6.22 7.56
CA ILE A 69 2.46 -5.09 7.51
C ILE A 69 3.59 -5.33 8.50
N VAL A 70 3.27 -5.76 9.73
CA VAL A 70 4.25 -6.12 10.76
C VAL A 70 5.14 -7.29 10.30
N ALA A 71 4.56 -8.35 9.72
CA ALA A 71 5.33 -9.47 9.17
C ALA A 71 6.32 -9.02 8.08
N SER A 72 5.88 -8.15 7.18
CA SER A 72 6.77 -7.56 6.17
C SER A 72 7.89 -6.72 6.79
N TYR A 73 7.58 -5.91 7.83
CA TYR A 73 8.57 -5.10 8.53
C TYR A 73 9.68 -5.96 9.16
N VAL A 74 9.32 -7.01 9.87
CA VAL A 74 10.30 -7.89 10.52
C VAL A 74 11.14 -8.69 9.53
N CYS A 75 10.68 -8.83 8.28
CA CYS A 75 11.43 -9.41 7.16
C CYS A 75 12.29 -8.39 6.39
N GLY A 76 12.27 -7.11 6.77
CA GLY A 76 13.12 -6.06 6.18
C GLY A 76 12.40 -5.05 5.29
N GLY A 77 11.08 -5.16 5.12
CA GLY A 77 10.29 -4.14 4.44
C GLY A 77 10.34 -2.81 5.18
N ARG A 78 10.53 -1.70 4.44
CA ARG A 78 10.56 -0.35 5.00
C ARG A 78 9.67 0.63 4.22
N MET A 79 9.21 0.26 3.03
CA MET A 79 8.21 1.00 2.26
C MET A 79 6.94 0.18 2.21
N PHE A 80 5.85 0.74 2.73
CA PHE A 80 4.55 0.05 2.77
C PHE A 80 3.55 0.84 1.94
N GLU A 81 3.25 0.34 0.75
CA GLU A 81 2.14 0.88 -0.02
C GLU A 81 0.85 0.25 0.47
N LEU A 82 0.03 1.07 1.12
CA LEU A 82 -1.24 0.65 1.68
C LEU A 82 -2.23 0.32 0.57
N LYS A 83 -3.10 -0.67 0.78
CA LYS A 83 -4.08 -1.07 -0.23
C LYS A 83 -4.89 0.13 -0.72
N THR A 84 -5.04 0.23 -2.02
CA THR A 84 -5.85 1.27 -2.66
C THR A 84 -7.27 1.28 -2.09
N VAL A 85 -7.70 2.44 -1.60
CA VAL A 85 -9.07 2.68 -1.16
C VAL A 85 -9.86 3.41 -2.23
N GLN A 86 -11.16 3.22 -2.22
CA GLN A 86 -12.11 3.81 -3.16
C GLN A 86 -13.46 4.01 -2.47
N ILE A 87 -14.41 4.62 -3.18
CA ILE A 87 -15.76 4.86 -2.62
C ILE A 87 -16.56 3.57 -2.38
N ILE A 88 -16.24 2.49 -3.10
CA ILE A 88 -16.88 1.18 -2.97
C ILE A 88 -16.15 0.40 -1.88
N ASP A 89 -16.88 -0.14 -0.92
CA ASP A 89 -16.34 -1.03 0.12
C ASP A 89 -16.28 -2.48 -0.37
N GLY A 90 -15.50 -3.31 0.33
CA GLY A 90 -15.35 -4.72 -0.01
C GLY A 90 -16.63 -5.53 0.04
N GLU A 91 -17.63 -5.07 0.80
CA GLU A 91 -18.97 -5.71 0.85
C GLU A 91 -19.79 -5.47 -0.43
N ASP A 92 -19.52 -4.37 -1.14
CA ASP A 92 -20.19 -3.99 -2.38
C ASP A 92 -19.52 -4.57 -3.63
N LEU A 93 -18.32 -5.16 -3.47
CA LEU A 93 -17.55 -5.75 -4.56
C LEU A 93 -17.69 -7.27 -4.57
N HIS A 94 -18.26 -7.80 -5.63
CA HIS A 94 -18.27 -9.23 -5.89
C HIS A 94 -16.94 -9.64 -6.51
N VAL A 95 -16.05 -10.15 -5.68
CA VAL A 95 -14.73 -10.63 -6.09
C VAL A 95 -14.65 -12.13 -5.88
N SER A 96 -14.16 -12.83 -6.88
CA SER A 96 -13.92 -14.27 -6.79
C SER A 96 -12.92 -14.63 -5.72
N LYS A 97 -13.11 -15.78 -5.12
CA LYS A 97 -12.20 -16.32 -4.12
C LYS A 97 -11.51 -17.58 -4.66
N PRO A 98 -10.21 -17.72 -4.45
CA PRO A 98 -9.31 -16.78 -3.76
C PRO A 98 -9.07 -15.49 -4.56
N CYS A 99 -8.87 -14.37 -3.86
CA CYS A 99 -8.52 -13.10 -4.53
C CYS A 99 -7.10 -13.11 -5.08
N ILE A 100 -6.24 -13.97 -4.57
CA ILE A 100 -4.85 -14.13 -4.99
C ILE A 100 -4.61 -15.61 -5.24
N LEU A 101 -4.10 -15.91 -6.44
CA LEU A 101 -3.55 -17.21 -6.80
C LEU A 101 -2.05 -16.99 -7.04
N ALA A 102 -1.21 -17.50 -6.18
CA ALA A 102 0.24 -17.32 -6.18
C ALA A 102 0.94 -18.67 -6.28
N GLU A 103 0.76 -19.38 -7.39
CA GLU A 103 1.47 -20.62 -7.69
C GLU A 103 2.77 -20.32 -8.45
N ASP A 104 2.67 -19.78 -9.65
CA ASP A 104 3.82 -19.46 -10.49
C ASP A 104 4.00 -17.95 -10.68
N GLU A 105 3.09 -17.29 -11.43
CA GLU A 105 3.19 -15.88 -11.82
C GLU A 105 2.53 -14.91 -10.83
N GLY A 106 1.68 -15.40 -9.94
CA GLY A 106 0.96 -14.57 -8.98
C GLY A 106 -0.21 -13.80 -9.60
N TYR A 107 -1.31 -14.48 -9.85
CA TYR A 107 -2.56 -13.88 -10.32
C TYR A 107 -3.38 -13.30 -9.19
N ASN A 108 -4.10 -12.21 -9.43
CA ASN A 108 -5.01 -11.64 -8.45
C ASN A 108 -6.26 -11.03 -9.10
N CYS A 109 -7.30 -10.82 -8.30
CA CYS A 109 -8.45 -10.02 -8.67
C CYS A 109 -8.14 -8.56 -8.35
N GLU A 110 -8.22 -7.67 -9.34
CA GLU A 110 -7.78 -6.27 -9.22
C GLU A 110 -8.50 -5.52 -8.10
N TRP A 111 -9.80 -5.71 -7.99
CA TRP A 111 -10.67 -4.95 -7.10
C TRP A 111 -10.85 -5.57 -5.71
N SER A 112 -9.99 -6.51 -5.33
CA SER A 112 -10.10 -7.20 -4.05
C SER A 112 -9.87 -6.23 -2.87
N THR A 113 -10.94 -5.56 -2.45
CA THR A 113 -11.01 -4.83 -1.20
C THR A 113 -11.85 -5.66 -0.24
N GLU A 114 -11.24 -6.14 0.84
CA GLU A 114 -11.89 -7.02 1.80
C GLU A 114 -12.43 -6.27 3.01
N LEU A 115 -11.85 -5.12 3.31
CA LEU A 115 -12.22 -4.25 4.42
C LEU A 115 -12.96 -3.00 3.94
N THR A 116 -13.79 -2.43 4.81
CA THR A 116 -14.27 -1.06 4.59
C THR A 116 -13.11 -0.06 4.68
N VAL A 117 -13.29 1.13 4.12
CA VAL A 117 -12.27 2.21 4.19
C VAL A 117 -11.92 2.53 5.66
N GLN A 118 -12.92 2.53 6.55
CA GLN A 118 -12.70 2.77 7.98
C GLN A 118 -11.88 1.66 8.63
N GLN A 119 -12.20 0.41 8.37
CA GLN A 119 -11.44 -0.73 8.90
C GLN A 119 -9.99 -0.71 8.40
N ALA A 120 -9.77 -0.45 7.11
CA ALA A 120 -8.44 -0.31 6.55
C ALA A 120 -7.65 0.82 7.23
N PHE A 121 -8.28 1.99 7.44
CA PHE A 121 -7.68 3.10 8.17
C PHE A 121 -7.21 2.67 9.57
N GLU A 122 -8.07 1.98 10.33
CA GLU A 122 -7.75 1.51 11.67
C GLU A 122 -6.60 0.50 11.69
N GLU A 123 -6.58 -0.43 10.72
CA GLU A 123 -5.47 -1.39 10.58
C GLU A 123 -4.13 -0.68 10.32
N TYR A 124 -4.13 0.39 9.54
CA TYR A 124 -2.90 1.15 9.25
C TYR A 124 -2.37 1.88 10.50
N ILE A 125 -3.26 2.43 11.32
CA ILE A 125 -2.86 3.04 12.60
C ILE A 125 -2.30 1.99 13.56
N LYS A 126 -2.94 0.82 13.68
CA LYS A 126 -2.43 -0.30 14.48
C LYS A 126 -1.03 -0.73 14.04
N ALA A 127 -0.84 -0.91 12.73
CA ALA A 127 0.46 -1.24 12.17
C ALA A 127 1.51 -0.16 12.48
N TRP A 128 1.15 1.12 12.34
CA TRP A 128 2.05 2.25 12.62
C TRP A 128 2.60 2.19 14.04
N PHE A 129 1.75 2.01 15.05
CA PHE A 129 2.18 1.87 16.44
C PHE A 129 3.06 0.63 16.67
N LEU A 130 2.70 -0.50 16.07
CA LEU A 130 3.50 -1.73 16.20
C LEU A 130 4.88 -1.61 15.54
N LEU A 131 4.99 -0.97 14.39
CA LEU A 131 6.27 -0.77 13.75
C LEU A 131 7.19 0.13 14.59
N HIS A 132 6.65 1.19 15.20
CA HIS A 132 7.40 2.03 16.13
C HIS A 132 7.87 1.27 17.37
N LEU A 133 6.99 0.41 17.95
CA LEU A 133 7.36 -0.48 19.03
C LEU A 133 8.51 -1.41 18.62
N LEU A 134 8.37 -2.11 17.51
CA LEU A 134 9.36 -3.08 17.04
C LEU A 134 10.68 -2.43 16.68
N ALA A 135 10.66 -1.26 16.05
CA ALA A 135 11.87 -0.49 15.76
C ALA A 135 12.66 -0.20 17.03
N LYS A 136 11.99 0.27 18.08
CA LYS A 136 12.60 0.67 19.34
C LYS A 136 12.90 -0.52 20.24
N GLU A 137 11.89 -1.33 20.59
CA GLU A 137 12.00 -2.40 21.58
C GLU A 137 12.93 -3.53 21.14
N LEU A 138 12.84 -3.92 19.85
CA LEU A 138 13.67 -4.99 19.30
C LEU A 138 14.90 -4.48 18.55
N SER A 139 15.10 -3.16 18.50
CA SER A 139 16.22 -2.54 17.80
C SER A 139 16.32 -2.99 16.34
N LEU A 140 15.17 -3.07 15.65
CA LEU A 140 15.12 -3.52 14.25
C LEU A 140 15.47 -2.42 13.25
N GLY A 141 15.52 -1.17 13.70
CA GLY A 141 15.81 -0.01 12.88
C GLY A 141 15.46 1.31 13.58
N ARG A 142 15.52 2.40 12.83
CA ARG A 142 15.12 3.73 13.31
C ARG A 142 13.61 3.87 13.30
N GLN A 143 13.05 4.67 14.21
CA GLN A 143 11.62 4.97 14.23
C GLN A 143 11.16 5.82 13.03
N ASP A 144 12.07 6.48 12.34
CA ASP A 144 11.85 7.24 11.10
C ASP A 144 12.42 6.55 9.85
N GLY A 145 12.82 5.27 9.96
CA GLY A 145 13.49 4.50 8.90
C GLY A 145 12.55 3.79 7.92
N PHE A 146 11.24 3.93 8.08
CA PHE A 146 10.21 3.34 7.24
C PHE A 146 9.14 4.37 6.85
N VAL A 147 8.37 4.07 5.81
CA VAL A 147 7.33 4.96 5.27
C VAL A 147 6.07 4.18 4.95
N PHE A 148 4.93 4.74 5.32
CA PHE A 148 3.63 4.38 4.77
C PHE A 148 3.28 5.34 3.64
N ASN A 149 2.79 4.78 2.53
CA ASN A 149 2.31 5.52 1.37
C ASN A 149 0.85 5.14 1.11
N MET A 150 -0.03 6.12 1.17
CA MET A 150 -1.45 5.91 0.84
C MET A 150 -1.62 5.50 -0.62
N SER A 151 -2.70 4.82 -0.94
CA SER A 151 -3.12 4.60 -2.31
C SER A 151 -4.62 4.85 -2.44
N VAL A 152 -5.01 5.61 -3.44
CA VAL A 152 -6.41 5.90 -3.78
C VAL A 152 -6.66 5.63 -5.25
N GLY A 153 -7.89 5.20 -5.54
CA GLY A 153 -8.36 4.99 -6.90
C GLY A 153 -9.81 5.44 -7.03
N TYR A 154 -10.28 5.60 -8.23
CA TYR A 154 -11.61 6.02 -8.67
C TYR A 154 -11.56 7.34 -9.45
N ASP A 155 -12.73 7.91 -9.77
CA ASP A 155 -12.84 9.22 -10.40
C ASP A 155 -12.61 10.38 -9.42
N LEU A 156 -12.53 11.60 -9.92
CA LEU A 156 -12.29 12.78 -9.10
C LEU A 156 -13.41 13.03 -8.08
N ALA A 157 -14.66 12.72 -8.42
CA ALA A 157 -15.80 12.90 -7.53
C ALA A 157 -15.73 11.93 -6.35
N GLY A 158 -15.40 10.67 -6.61
CA GLY A 158 -15.19 9.65 -5.58
C GLY A 158 -14.04 9.97 -4.65
N ILE A 159 -12.91 10.44 -5.20
CA ILE A 159 -11.75 10.85 -4.40
C ILE A 159 -12.07 12.08 -3.52
N LYS A 160 -12.94 12.97 -3.98
CA LYS A 160 -13.44 14.11 -3.19
C LYS A 160 -14.57 13.77 -2.23
N SER A 161 -15.07 12.53 -2.23
CA SER A 161 -16.14 12.13 -1.31
C SER A 161 -15.69 12.28 0.14
N GLU A 162 -16.63 12.55 1.04
CA GLU A 162 -16.35 12.69 2.47
C GLU A 162 -15.65 11.45 3.05
N LYS A 163 -16.00 10.27 2.55
CA LYS A 163 -15.39 8.99 2.95
C LYS A 163 -13.89 8.95 2.67
N ILE A 164 -13.49 9.28 1.45
CA ILE A 164 -12.08 9.27 1.04
C ILE A 164 -11.34 10.48 1.60
N ASP A 165 -12.00 11.62 1.71
CA ASP A 165 -11.45 12.81 2.32
C ASP A 165 -11.05 12.57 3.79
N ARG A 166 -11.93 11.96 4.58
CA ARG A 166 -11.64 11.56 5.97
C ARG A 166 -10.46 10.59 6.07
N PHE A 167 -10.36 9.65 5.15
CA PHE A 167 -9.24 8.71 5.10
C PHE A 167 -7.92 9.44 4.87
N ILE A 168 -7.87 10.32 3.87
CA ILE A 168 -6.67 11.08 3.53
C ILE A 168 -6.26 12.00 4.69
N GLU A 169 -7.18 12.82 5.18
CA GLU A 169 -6.87 13.78 6.26
C GLU A 169 -6.55 13.06 7.58
N GLY A 170 -7.22 11.95 7.87
CA GLY A 170 -6.93 11.13 9.04
C GLY A 170 -5.54 10.49 9.01
N LEU A 171 -5.03 10.07 7.85
CA LEU A 171 -3.65 9.55 7.74
C LEU A 171 -2.60 10.67 7.69
N LYS A 172 -2.98 11.89 7.33
CA LYS A 172 -2.12 13.08 7.47
C LYS A 172 -2.00 13.54 8.93
N ASP A 173 -3.08 13.40 9.69
CA ASP A 173 -3.09 13.64 11.13
C ASP A 173 -4.11 12.73 11.82
N ALA A 174 -3.63 11.66 12.41
CA ALA A 174 -4.43 10.67 13.11
C ALA A 174 -4.73 11.04 14.57
N SER A 175 -4.15 12.12 15.13
CA SER A 175 -4.12 12.44 16.56
C SER A 175 -5.48 12.51 17.24
N GLN A 176 -6.53 12.89 16.50
CA GLN A 176 -7.89 13.06 17.04
C GLN A 176 -8.77 11.81 16.88
N THR A 177 -8.28 10.75 16.23
CA THR A 177 -9.07 9.55 15.99
C THR A 177 -9.12 8.64 17.21
N GLU A 178 -10.22 7.89 17.35
CA GLU A 178 -10.39 6.99 18.49
C GLU A 178 -9.37 5.85 18.44
N ILE A 179 -9.08 5.29 17.26
CA ILE A 179 -8.08 4.24 17.12
C ILE A 179 -6.67 4.71 17.51
N TRP A 180 -6.31 5.98 17.25
CA TRP A 180 -5.05 6.56 17.72
C TRP A 180 -4.96 6.54 19.23
N LYS A 181 -6.01 7.01 19.91
CA LYS A 181 -6.08 7.03 21.37
C LYS A 181 -6.01 5.64 21.95
N GLU A 182 -6.79 4.69 21.38
CA GLU A 182 -6.76 3.27 21.78
C GLU A 182 -5.36 2.66 21.68
N CYS A 183 -4.70 2.86 20.54
CA CYS A 183 -3.36 2.32 20.30
C CYS A 183 -2.33 2.93 21.26
N ARG A 184 -2.39 4.26 21.45
CA ARG A 184 -1.51 4.96 22.39
C ARG A 184 -1.69 4.48 23.82
N GLU A 185 -2.93 4.42 24.31
CA GLU A 185 -3.24 3.94 25.68
C GLU A 185 -2.78 2.49 25.87
N ALA A 186 -3.10 1.61 24.94
CA ALA A 186 -2.70 0.21 25.03
C ALA A 186 -1.18 0.04 25.05
N LEU A 187 -0.45 0.84 24.27
CA LEU A 187 1.01 0.80 24.26
C LEU A 187 1.61 1.34 25.55
N LEU A 188 1.06 2.42 26.13
CA LEU A 188 1.47 2.94 27.45
C LEU A 188 1.25 1.90 28.55
N GLU A 189 0.10 1.21 28.54
CA GLU A 189 -0.19 0.13 29.50
C GLU A 189 0.77 -1.07 29.37
N ALA A 190 1.29 -1.31 28.16
CA ALA A 190 2.22 -2.40 27.88
C ALA A 190 3.69 -2.07 28.23
N LEU A 191 4.04 -0.82 28.52
CA LEU A 191 5.41 -0.38 28.81
C LEU A 191 6.11 -1.19 29.93
N PRO A 192 5.43 -1.66 31.00
CA PRO A 192 6.08 -2.52 32.00
C PRO A 192 6.68 -3.83 31.45
N ARG A 193 6.27 -4.26 30.25
CA ARG A 193 6.81 -5.42 29.54
C ARG A 193 7.98 -5.06 28.62
N CYS A 194 8.16 -3.77 28.34
CA CYS A 194 9.19 -3.26 27.41
C CYS A 194 10.49 -2.98 28.19
N LYS A 195 11.64 -3.20 27.53
CA LYS A 195 12.97 -2.91 28.08
C LYS A 195 13.57 -1.63 27.53
N HIS A 196 13.20 -1.27 26.29
CA HIS A 196 13.81 -0.17 25.55
C HIS A 196 12.79 0.92 25.16
N MET A 197 11.53 0.56 25.02
CA MET A 197 10.44 1.52 24.74
C MET A 197 10.06 2.27 26.01
N THR A 198 9.98 3.59 25.94
CA THR A 198 9.60 4.46 27.07
C THR A 198 8.33 5.25 26.76
N GLU A 199 7.73 5.88 27.78
CA GLU A 199 6.61 6.79 27.60
C GLU A 199 6.94 7.93 26.63
N ALA A 200 8.15 8.51 26.75
CA ALA A 200 8.61 9.56 25.84
C ALA A 200 8.70 9.08 24.39
N ASP A 201 9.06 7.82 24.15
CA ASP A 201 9.07 7.25 22.79
C ASP A 201 7.64 7.09 22.25
N VAL A 202 6.68 6.70 23.09
CA VAL A 202 5.26 6.60 22.70
C VAL A 202 4.70 7.97 22.34
N GLU A 203 4.97 8.98 23.16
CA GLU A 203 4.53 10.37 22.91
C GLU A 203 5.19 10.99 21.67
N ALA A 204 6.37 10.52 21.30
CA ALA A 204 7.09 10.98 20.10
C ALA A 204 6.60 10.32 18.81
N ILE A 205 5.71 9.31 18.86
CA ILE A 205 5.13 8.71 17.64
C ILE A 205 4.37 9.78 16.87
N SER A 206 4.77 10.01 15.62
CA SER A 206 4.16 11.04 14.78
C SER A 206 2.74 10.67 14.37
N ALA A 207 1.80 11.57 14.58
CA ALA A 207 0.44 11.43 14.09
C ALA A 207 0.32 11.62 12.56
N ASN A 208 1.35 12.15 11.92
CA ASN A 208 1.47 12.14 10.46
C ASN A 208 1.94 10.76 9.99
N VAL A 209 0.99 9.89 9.71
CA VAL A 209 1.23 8.50 9.27
C VAL A 209 1.65 8.48 7.80
N CYS A 210 1.00 9.27 6.96
CA CYS A 210 1.30 9.37 5.53
C CYS A 210 1.41 10.83 5.07
N SER A 211 2.49 11.11 4.33
CA SER A 211 2.70 12.40 3.62
C SER A 211 2.77 12.24 2.10
N SER A 212 2.51 11.03 1.61
CA SER A 212 2.54 10.68 0.20
C SER A 212 1.40 9.75 -0.19
N ILE A 213 1.05 9.77 -1.46
CA ILE A 213 -0.07 9.02 -2.01
C ILE A 213 0.25 8.49 -3.41
N THR A 214 -0.18 7.25 -3.69
CA THR A 214 -0.21 6.72 -5.05
C THR A 214 -1.62 6.92 -5.63
N LEU A 215 -1.70 7.55 -6.79
CA LEU A 215 -2.91 7.61 -7.59
C LEU A 215 -2.95 6.39 -8.51
N SER A 216 -3.95 5.53 -8.29
CA SER A 216 -4.26 4.38 -9.13
C SER A 216 -5.58 4.65 -9.85
N THR A 217 -5.53 5.02 -11.12
CA THR A 217 -6.72 5.27 -11.92
C THR A 217 -7.31 3.98 -12.48
N MET A 218 -8.59 4.03 -12.81
CA MET A 218 -9.27 2.93 -13.51
C MET A 218 -8.71 2.78 -14.93
N HIS A 219 -8.82 1.59 -15.49
CA HIS A 219 -8.59 1.38 -16.92
C HIS A 219 -9.54 2.28 -17.73
N GLY A 220 -9.04 2.85 -18.82
CA GLY A 220 -9.81 3.77 -19.65
C GLY A 220 -9.92 5.21 -19.13
N CYS A 221 -9.26 5.56 -18.01
CA CYS A 221 -9.29 6.92 -17.50
C CYS A 221 -8.51 7.88 -18.44
N PRO A 222 -9.13 8.96 -18.94
CA PRO A 222 -8.48 9.89 -19.85
C PRO A 222 -7.32 10.65 -19.18
N ALA A 223 -6.28 10.98 -19.95
CA ALA A 223 -5.10 11.73 -19.45
C ALA A 223 -5.47 13.03 -18.72
N GLY A 224 -6.45 13.79 -19.23
CA GLY A 224 -6.91 15.04 -18.61
C GLY A 224 -7.57 14.82 -17.23
N GLU A 225 -8.29 13.73 -17.04
CA GLU A 225 -8.86 13.38 -15.76
C GLU A 225 -7.79 12.93 -14.77
N ILE A 226 -6.85 12.10 -15.22
CA ILE A 226 -5.68 11.68 -14.42
C ILE A 226 -4.91 12.91 -13.91
N GLU A 227 -4.62 13.86 -14.81
CA GLU A 227 -3.93 15.11 -14.48
C GLU A 227 -4.74 15.97 -13.50
N GLY A 228 -6.07 16.01 -13.65
CA GLY A 228 -6.98 16.72 -12.74
C GLY A 228 -6.98 16.14 -11.35
N ILE A 229 -7.05 14.82 -11.22
CA ILE A 229 -7.00 14.12 -9.93
C ILE A 229 -5.62 14.32 -9.28
N ALA A 230 -4.54 14.11 -10.02
CA ALA A 230 -3.18 14.29 -9.53
C ALA A 230 -2.95 15.72 -9.03
N SER A 231 -3.41 16.72 -9.78
CA SER A 231 -3.35 18.14 -9.40
C SER A 231 -4.11 18.39 -8.10
N TYR A 232 -5.33 17.87 -7.95
CA TYR A 232 -6.11 18.01 -6.72
C TYR A 232 -5.38 17.43 -5.50
N LEU A 233 -4.79 16.25 -5.62
CA LEU A 233 -4.06 15.61 -4.52
C LEU A 233 -2.81 16.40 -4.12
N MET A 234 -2.13 17.03 -5.05
CA MET A 234 -0.98 17.88 -4.76
C MET A 234 -1.40 19.27 -4.25
N GLU A 235 -2.31 19.97 -4.93
CA GLU A 235 -2.68 21.36 -4.63
C GLU A 235 -3.58 21.48 -3.41
N ALA A 236 -4.64 20.66 -3.34
CA ALA A 236 -5.64 20.77 -2.26
C ALA A 236 -5.24 19.92 -1.04
N LYS A 237 -4.56 18.80 -1.21
CA LYS A 237 -4.19 17.90 -0.12
C LYS A 237 -2.75 18.05 0.34
N GLY A 238 -1.88 18.70 -0.44
CA GLY A 238 -0.48 18.94 -0.10
C GLY A 238 0.34 17.63 0.00
N LEU A 239 0.01 16.63 -0.81
CA LEU A 239 0.64 15.31 -0.77
C LEU A 239 1.71 15.15 -1.84
N ASN A 240 2.83 14.53 -1.48
CA ASN A 240 3.73 13.95 -2.46
C ASN A 240 3.00 12.86 -3.25
N LEU A 241 3.22 12.76 -4.56
CA LEU A 241 2.41 11.92 -5.44
C LEU A 241 3.23 10.91 -6.22
N TYR A 242 2.76 9.67 -6.24
CA TYR A 242 3.09 8.68 -7.26
C TYR A 242 1.91 8.48 -8.20
N LEU A 243 2.18 8.56 -9.51
CA LEU A 243 1.22 8.15 -10.54
C LEU A 243 1.49 6.70 -10.92
N LYS A 244 0.53 5.82 -10.68
CA LYS A 244 0.60 4.42 -11.12
C LYS A 244 0.29 4.32 -12.60
N CYS A 245 1.24 3.80 -13.36
CA CYS A 245 1.10 3.58 -14.79
C CYS A 245 0.77 2.12 -15.08
N ASN A 246 -0.23 1.87 -15.94
CA ASN A 246 -0.62 0.53 -16.33
C ASN A 246 0.40 -0.08 -17.32
N PRO A 247 0.55 -1.42 -17.37
CA PRO A 247 1.44 -2.10 -18.32
C PRO A 247 0.98 -1.94 -19.78
N THR A 248 -0.25 -1.49 -19.99
CA THR A 248 -0.83 -1.15 -21.29
C THR A 248 -0.17 0.07 -21.96
N LEU A 249 0.59 0.87 -21.20
CA LEU A 249 1.18 2.15 -21.61
C LEU A 249 2.05 2.04 -22.88
N LEU A 250 2.75 0.94 -23.10
CA LEU A 250 3.59 0.72 -24.27
C LEU A 250 2.87 0.05 -25.44
N GLY A 251 1.58 -0.21 -25.30
CA GLY A 251 0.72 -0.79 -26.33
C GLY A 251 0.74 -2.31 -26.37
N TYR A 252 -0.29 -2.85 -27.03
CA TYR A 252 -0.53 -4.30 -27.12
C TYR A 252 0.63 -5.08 -27.75
N GLU A 253 1.17 -4.61 -28.88
CA GLU A 253 2.22 -5.33 -29.60
C GLU A 253 3.50 -5.46 -28.75
N TYR A 254 3.82 -4.42 -27.98
CA TYR A 254 4.95 -4.47 -27.06
C TYR A 254 4.71 -5.51 -25.93
N ALA A 255 3.54 -5.45 -25.30
CA ALA A 255 3.20 -6.39 -24.22
C ALA A 255 3.19 -7.84 -24.73
N ARG A 256 2.57 -8.10 -25.89
CA ARG A 256 2.55 -9.44 -26.47
C ARG A 256 3.95 -9.95 -26.77
N LYS A 257 4.76 -9.13 -27.43
CA LYS A 257 6.13 -9.49 -27.71
C LYS A 257 6.96 -9.76 -26.46
N ALA A 258 6.82 -8.94 -25.44
CA ALA A 258 7.54 -9.11 -24.18
C ALA A 258 7.19 -10.45 -23.50
N LEU A 259 5.90 -10.82 -23.45
CA LEU A 259 5.46 -12.10 -22.90
C LEU A 259 5.94 -13.28 -23.74
N ASP A 260 5.87 -13.18 -25.06
CA ASP A 260 6.38 -14.24 -25.95
C ASP A 260 7.89 -14.45 -25.81
N ASP A 261 8.66 -13.36 -25.72
CA ASP A 261 10.11 -13.41 -25.51
C ASP A 261 10.48 -14.05 -24.15
N LEU A 262 9.62 -13.90 -23.13
CA LEU A 262 9.78 -14.51 -21.82
C LEU A 262 9.25 -15.95 -21.73
N GLY A 263 8.60 -16.45 -22.79
CA GLY A 263 8.06 -17.80 -22.86
C GLY A 263 6.59 -17.95 -22.43
N PHE A 264 5.89 -16.86 -22.06
CA PHE A 264 4.48 -16.87 -21.71
C PHE A 264 3.57 -16.80 -22.95
N THR A 265 3.71 -17.74 -23.86
CA THR A 265 2.99 -17.77 -25.14
C THR A 265 1.54 -18.23 -25.01
N ASP A 266 1.20 -18.86 -23.91
CA ASP A 266 -0.13 -19.38 -23.58
C ASP A 266 -1.04 -18.37 -22.87
N ILE A 267 -0.50 -17.22 -22.43
CA ILE A 267 -1.29 -16.16 -21.82
C ILE A 267 -2.06 -15.39 -22.89
N SER A 268 -3.38 -15.33 -22.76
CA SER A 268 -4.28 -14.64 -23.68
C SER A 268 -4.86 -13.37 -23.05
N PHE A 269 -4.86 -12.27 -23.81
CA PHE A 269 -5.44 -10.97 -23.42
C PHE A 269 -5.91 -10.19 -24.64
N GLY A 270 -6.91 -9.30 -24.43
CA GLY A 270 -7.51 -8.49 -25.49
C GLY A 270 -6.77 -7.18 -25.75
N ARG A 271 -7.12 -6.53 -26.86
CA ARG A 271 -6.57 -5.19 -27.27
C ARG A 271 -7.33 -4.02 -26.63
N GLU A 272 -8.58 -4.23 -26.25
CA GLU A 272 -9.53 -3.17 -25.87
C GLU A 272 -9.00 -2.28 -24.74
N GLN A 273 -8.39 -2.87 -23.73
CA GLN A 273 -7.83 -2.10 -22.63
C GLN A 273 -6.57 -1.32 -23.04
N PHE A 274 -5.74 -1.89 -23.91
CA PHE A 274 -4.57 -1.17 -24.44
C PHE A 274 -4.96 0.05 -25.28
N GLU A 275 -6.09 -0.02 -25.97
CA GLU A 275 -6.59 1.08 -26.81
C GLU A 275 -7.32 2.14 -26.00
N SER A 276 -7.97 1.76 -24.89
CA SER A 276 -8.72 2.68 -24.02
C SER A 276 -7.88 3.34 -22.93
N ASP A 277 -6.79 2.71 -22.50
CA ASP A 277 -5.92 3.21 -21.43
C ASP A 277 -5.07 4.41 -21.90
N LEU A 278 -4.43 5.06 -20.92
CA LEU A 278 -3.48 6.14 -21.13
C LEU A 278 -2.40 5.75 -22.15
N GLN A 279 -2.32 6.48 -23.25
CA GLN A 279 -1.33 6.26 -24.30
C GLN A 279 0.01 6.90 -23.95
N TYR A 280 1.11 6.30 -24.36
CA TYR A 280 2.48 6.79 -24.08
C TYR A 280 2.69 8.25 -24.56
N ALA A 281 2.14 8.58 -25.73
CA ALA A 281 2.25 9.92 -26.32
C ALA A 281 1.58 11.01 -25.44
N ASP A 282 0.51 10.65 -24.72
CA ASP A 282 -0.19 11.57 -23.82
C ASP A 282 0.43 11.54 -22.40
N ALA A 283 0.91 10.39 -21.96
CA ALA A 283 1.50 10.19 -20.66
C ALA A 283 2.78 11.04 -20.45
N VAL A 284 3.69 11.03 -21.40
CA VAL A 284 4.98 11.70 -21.26
C VAL A 284 4.85 13.21 -21.03
N PRO A 285 4.09 13.97 -21.84
CA PRO A 285 3.90 15.40 -21.59
C PRO A 285 3.10 15.67 -20.31
N MET A 286 2.09 14.85 -19.97
CA MET A 286 1.33 14.96 -18.72
C MET A 286 2.24 14.79 -17.50
N ILE A 287 3.07 13.75 -17.48
CA ILE A 287 4.06 13.50 -16.42
C ILE A 287 5.03 14.69 -16.28
N GLY A 288 5.45 15.28 -17.41
CA GLY A 288 6.26 16.50 -17.42
C GLY A 288 5.59 17.65 -16.66
N ARG A 289 4.33 17.96 -17.00
CA ARG A 289 3.55 19.02 -16.33
C ARG A 289 3.31 18.74 -14.84
N LEU A 290 2.99 17.50 -14.49
CA LEU A 290 2.78 17.12 -13.08
C LEU A 290 4.07 17.24 -12.26
N ARG A 291 5.22 16.88 -12.82
CA ARG A 291 6.52 17.07 -12.18
C ARG A 291 6.84 18.57 -11.95
N GLU A 292 6.59 19.41 -12.93
CA GLU A 292 6.77 20.86 -12.79
C GLU A 292 5.84 21.45 -11.74
N LYS A 293 4.57 21.02 -11.71
CA LYS A 293 3.58 21.42 -10.70
C LYS A 293 4.03 21.01 -9.30
N ALA A 294 4.45 19.76 -9.10
CA ALA A 294 4.96 19.29 -7.82
C ALA A 294 6.15 20.13 -7.34
N ALA A 295 7.10 20.40 -8.23
CA ALA A 295 8.26 21.24 -7.92
C ALA A 295 7.85 22.67 -7.50
N ALA A 296 6.87 23.27 -8.17
CA ALA A 296 6.34 24.58 -7.82
C ALA A 296 5.66 24.62 -6.43
N LEU A 297 5.08 23.49 -6.01
CA LEU A 297 4.44 23.32 -4.69
C LEU A 297 5.42 22.86 -3.58
N GLY A 298 6.70 22.63 -3.92
CA GLY A 298 7.67 22.05 -2.99
C GLY A 298 7.41 20.58 -2.64
N LEU A 299 6.69 19.87 -3.51
CA LEU A 299 6.34 18.46 -3.37
C LEU A 299 7.21 17.58 -4.28
N SER A 300 7.27 16.29 -3.94
CA SER A 300 7.87 15.27 -4.77
C SER A 300 6.83 14.60 -5.67
N PHE A 301 7.24 14.27 -6.90
CA PHE A 301 6.43 13.51 -7.85
C PHE A 301 7.24 12.36 -8.42
N GLY A 302 6.59 11.21 -8.58
CA GLY A 302 7.18 10.03 -9.20
C GLY A 302 6.14 9.21 -9.98
N VAL A 303 6.61 8.19 -10.66
CA VAL A 303 5.77 7.20 -11.33
C VAL A 303 5.98 5.84 -10.70
N LYS A 304 4.89 5.07 -10.54
CA LYS A 304 4.95 3.67 -10.17
C LYS A 304 4.83 2.83 -11.44
N LEU A 305 5.85 2.05 -11.71
CA LEU A 305 5.86 1.04 -12.76
C LEU A 305 5.83 -0.33 -12.06
N THR A 306 4.78 -1.11 -12.12
CA THR A 306 3.64 -0.94 -12.99
C THR A 306 2.38 -1.42 -12.26
N ASN A 307 1.37 -1.89 -12.96
CA ASN A 307 0.14 -2.47 -12.45
C ASN A 307 -0.01 -3.88 -13.01
N THR A 308 -1.02 -4.60 -12.56
CA THR A 308 -1.55 -5.79 -13.21
C THR A 308 -2.37 -5.41 -14.45
N PHE A 309 -2.59 -6.37 -15.35
CA PHE A 309 -3.52 -6.23 -16.46
C PHE A 309 -4.35 -7.51 -16.63
N PRO A 310 -5.57 -7.43 -17.19
CA PRO A 310 -6.44 -8.58 -17.29
C PRO A 310 -5.96 -9.56 -18.33
N VAL A 311 -6.03 -10.83 -17.96
CA VAL A 311 -5.79 -11.97 -18.83
C VAL A 311 -6.99 -12.91 -18.78
N GLN A 312 -7.20 -13.68 -19.84
CA GLN A 312 -8.30 -14.63 -19.90
C GLN A 312 -8.00 -15.87 -19.05
N VAL A 313 -8.97 -16.31 -18.28
CA VAL A 313 -8.89 -17.58 -17.53
C VAL A 313 -9.20 -18.73 -18.47
N LEU A 314 -8.17 -19.42 -18.95
CA LEU A 314 -8.30 -20.52 -19.92
C LEU A 314 -8.29 -21.91 -19.27
N ARG A 315 -7.75 -22.03 -18.06
CA ARG A 315 -7.60 -23.30 -17.34
C ARG A 315 -8.56 -23.49 -16.19
N GLY A 316 -9.41 -22.50 -15.92
CA GLY A 316 -10.39 -22.54 -14.82
C GLY A 316 -9.76 -22.39 -13.43
N GLU A 317 -8.63 -21.70 -13.33
CA GLU A 317 -7.92 -21.42 -12.07
C GLU A 317 -8.79 -20.59 -11.11
N LEU A 318 -9.57 -19.67 -11.66
CA LEU A 318 -10.54 -18.86 -10.95
C LEU A 318 -11.94 -19.03 -11.58
N PRO A 319 -13.01 -18.81 -10.82
CA PRO A 319 -14.38 -18.91 -11.35
C PRO A 319 -14.76 -17.77 -12.31
N ASP A 320 -13.99 -16.69 -12.36
CA ASP A 320 -14.22 -15.58 -13.28
C ASP A 320 -13.65 -15.85 -14.67
N GLU A 321 -14.19 -15.17 -15.68
CA GLU A 321 -13.72 -15.26 -17.07
C GLU A 321 -12.39 -14.57 -17.30
N ALA A 322 -12.02 -13.64 -16.43
CA ALA A 322 -10.76 -12.92 -16.45
C ALA A 322 -10.12 -12.81 -15.07
N MET A 323 -8.81 -12.79 -15.05
CA MET A 323 -7.99 -12.52 -13.87
C MET A 323 -6.90 -11.51 -14.21
N TYR A 324 -6.22 -11.01 -13.18
CA TYR A 324 -5.18 -10.00 -13.34
C TYR A 324 -3.81 -10.61 -13.06
N MET A 325 -2.93 -10.52 -14.06
CA MET A 325 -1.54 -10.94 -13.96
C MET A 325 -0.67 -9.80 -13.45
N SER A 326 0.24 -10.12 -12.55
CA SER A 326 1.23 -9.16 -11.99
C SER A 326 2.43 -9.02 -12.90
#